data_19940243c4f14e8cadaa024314570184
#
_entry.id   19940243c4f14e8cadaa024314570184
#
_cell.length_a   1.000
_cell.length_b   1.000
_cell.length_c   1.000
_cell.angle_alpha   90.00
_cell.angle_beta   90.00
_cell.angle_gamma   90.00
#
_symmetry.space_group_name_H-M   'P 1'
#
loop_
_entity.id
_entity.type
_entity.pdbx_description
1 polymer ?
#
loop_
_entity_poly.entity_id
_entity_poly.type
_entity_poly.pdbx_seq_one_letter_code
_entity_poly.pdbx_strand_id
1 'polypeptide(L)'
;MSKRLGDVQTAVLSPGWYEDLFRIGHLSDYLELTKPRVTVLVLITTLVGFYLASSGPLNYLILLHTLVGTALAAAGSATLNQFLERVPDKRMRRTENRPLPAGRLEPARALYFGLFLSFSGMIYLGLLVNWLASLLTLSVITSYLFLYTPLKQKTSLCTMIGAVPGAIPPMIGWAGARAQLGLEAWTLFLIMFLWQFPHFLAIAWLYREDYERGGYRMLPLQD
;
A
#
# COMPACT_ATOMS: atom_id res chain seq x y z
N MET A 1 43.06 32.42 -28.21
CA MET A 1 41.89 32.59 -27.29
C MET A 1 40.62 32.10 -27.97
N SER A 2 40.65 30.88 -28.54
CA SER A 2 39.54 30.32 -29.35
C SER A 2 39.31 28.83 -29.09
N LYS A 3 39.49 28.33 -27.86
CA LYS A 3 39.31 26.90 -27.50
C LYS A 3 38.30 26.64 -26.35
N ARG A 4 37.55 27.66 -25.93
CA ARG A 4 36.59 27.50 -24.78
C ARG A 4 35.12 27.65 -25.15
N LEU A 5 34.76 27.82 -26.41
CA LEU A 5 33.37 27.94 -26.86
C LEU A 5 32.81 26.64 -27.45
N GLY A 6 33.65 25.64 -27.73
CA GLY A 6 33.26 24.35 -28.28
C GLY A 6 32.71 23.35 -27.23
N ASP A 7 33.17 23.47 -25.97
CA ASP A 7 32.86 22.46 -24.93
C ASP A 7 31.54 22.70 -24.18
N VAL A 8 30.90 23.85 -24.34
CA VAL A 8 29.64 24.18 -23.67
C VAL A 8 28.41 23.77 -24.50
N GLN A 9 28.57 23.66 -25.83
CA GLN A 9 27.46 23.27 -26.71
C GLN A 9 27.28 21.77 -26.88
N THR A 10 28.28 20.95 -26.55
CA THR A 10 28.15 19.47 -26.59
C THR A 10 27.65 18.85 -25.31
N ALA A 11 27.57 19.60 -24.20
CA ALA A 11 27.02 19.12 -22.93
C ALA A 11 25.48 19.17 -22.87
N VAL A 12 24.78 19.79 -23.83
CA VAL A 12 23.34 20.00 -23.84
C VAL A 12 22.58 18.90 -24.59
N LEU A 13 23.26 18.04 -25.32
CA LEU A 13 22.64 16.99 -26.13
C LEU A 13 23.31 15.62 -25.92
N SER A 14 23.43 15.17 -24.66
CA SER A 14 23.65 13.74 -24.44
C SER A 14 22.33 12.99 -24.68
N PRO A 15 22.30 11.91 -25.48
CA PRO A 15 21.06 11.16 -25.77
C PRO A 15 20.36 10.57 -24.55
N GLY A 16 20.99 10.56 -23.37
CA GLY A 16 20.50 9.91 -22.16
C GLY A 16 19.25 10.53 -21.55
N TRP A 17 19.01 11.82 -21.70
CA TRP A 17 17.82 12.43 -21.07
C TRP A 17 16.51 12.07 -21.77
N TYR A 18 16.53 11.77 -23.08
CA TYR A 18 15.37 11.24 -23.80
C TYR A 18 15.06 9.79 -23.42
N GLU A 19 16.08 8.97 -23.24
CA GLU A 19 15.92 7.58 -22.82
C GLU A 19 15.37 7.49 -21.40
N ASP A 20 15.76 8.41 -20.51
CA ASP A 20 15.23 8.47 -19.15
C ASP A 20 13.77 8.95 -19.08
N LEU A 21 13.34 9.84 -19.98
CA LEU A 21 11.94 10.27 -20.10
C LEU A 21 11.00 9.16 -20.60
N PHE A 22 11.51 8.20 -21.40
CA PHE A 22 10.75 7.10 -21.98
C PHE A 22 11.11 5.72 -21.40
N ARG A 23 11.88 5.67 -20.31
CA ARG A 23 12.06 4.44 -19.56
C ARG A 23 10.72 4.02 -18.94
N ILE A 24 9.88 3.40 -19.77
CA ILE A 24 8.71 2.66 -19.32
C ILE A 24 9.28 1.53 -18.49
N GLY A 25 9.11 1.58 -17.16
CA GLY A 25 9.46 0.48 -16.27
C GLY A 25 8.84 -0.80 -16.80
N HIS A 26 9.53 -1.91 -16.69
CA HIS A 26 8.98 -3.18 -17.13
C HIS A 26 7.66 -3.44 -16.39
N LEU A 27 6.71 -4.12 -17.03
CA LEU A 27 5.44 -4.50 -16.41
C LEU A 27 5.63 -5.18 -15.04
N SER A 28 6.72 -5.94 -14.91
CA SER A 28 7.14 -6.56 -13.63
C SER A 28 7.36 -5.55 -12.51
N ASP A 29 7.88 -4.34 -12.80
CA ASP A 29 8.12 -3.31 -11.80
C ASP A 29 6.80 -2.73 -11.27
N TYR A 30 5.82 -2.52 -12.14
CA TYR A 30 4.47 -2.11 -11.72
C TYR A 30 3.78 -3.19 -10.88
N LEU A 31 3.91 -4.47 -11.26
CA LEU A 31 3.40 -5.58 -10.46
C LEU A 31 4.09 -5.66 -9.10
N GLU A 32 5.40 -5.45 -9.02
CA GLU A 32 6.14 -5.43 -7.75
C GLU A 32 5.65 -4.30 -6.83
N LEU A 33 5.31 -3.12 -7.38
CA LEU A 33 4.74 -2.01 -6.61
C LEU A 33 3.41 -2.38 -5.94
N THR A 34 2.57 -3.18 -6.58
CA THR A 34 1.24 -3.58 -6.04
C THR A 34 1.33 -4.57 -4.88
N LYS A 35 2.54 -5.09 -4.56
CA LYS A 35 2.76 -6.09 -3.50
C LYS A 35 1.77 -7.26 -3.58
N PRO A 36 1.75 -8.08 -4.64
CA PRO A 36 0.71 -9.07 -4.90
C PRO A 36 0.46 -10.02 -3.72
N ARG A 37 1.52 -10.47 -3.03
CA ARG A 37 1.41 -11.37 -1.87
C ARG A 37 0.60 -10.74 -0.72
N VAL A 38 0.83 -9.46 -0.43
CA VAL A 38 0.09 -8.74 0.62
C VAL A 38 -1.34 -8.48 0.17
N THR A 39 -1.52 -8.06 -1.08
CA THR A 39 -2.84 -7.83 -1.67
C THR A 39 -3.71 -9.08 -1.63
N VAL A 40 -3.16 -10.25 -1.97
CA VAL A 40 -3.91 -11.53 -1.85
C VAL A 40 -4.34 -11.81 -0.40
N LEU A 41 -3.50 -11.55 0.60
CA LEU A 41 -3.88 -11.72 2.00
C LEU A 41 -5.02 -10.77 2.41
N VAL A 42 -4.99 -9.52 1.94
CA VAL A 42 -6.10 -8.56 2.11
C VAL A 42 -7.38 -9.09 1.49
N LEU A 43 -7.31 -9.65 0.27
CA LEU A 43 -8.49 -10.23 -0.39
C LEU A 43 -9.05 -11.45 0.34
N ILE A 44 -8.19 -12.32 0.89
CA ILE A 44 -8.62 -13.46 1.69
C ILE A 44 -9.39 -12.98 2.92
N THR A 45 -8.91 -11.99 3.66
CA THR A 45 -9.61 -11.47 4.84
C THR A 45 -10.91 -10.75 4.46
N THR A 46 -10.94 -10.05 3.31
CA THR A 46 -12.16 -9.45 2.76
C THR A 46 -13.18 -10.53 2.37
N LEU A 47 -12.73 -11.61 1.70
CA LEU A 47 -13.57 -12.76 1.35
C LEU A 47 -14.19 -13.41 2.59
N VAL A 48 -13.40 -13.65 3.64
CA VAL A 48 -13.87 -14.21 4.91
C VAL A 48 -14.93 -13.29 5.54
N GLY A 49 -14.69 -11.98 5.56
CA GLY A 49 -15.68 -11.02 6.08
C GLY A 49 -16.98 -11.04 5.29
N PHE A 50 -16.91 -11.11 3.97
CA PHE A 50 -18.08 -11.21 3.10
C PHE A 50 -18.85 -12.53 3.33
N TYR A 51 -18.13 -13.65 3.40
CA TYR A 51 -18.72 -14.96 3.64
C TYR A 51 -19.45 -15.03 4.98
N LEU A 52 -18.82 -14.60 6.05
CA LEU A 52 -19.41 -14.59 7.39
C LEU A 52 -20.60 -13.63 7.51
N ALA A 53 -20.63 -12.56 6.74
CA ALA A 53 -21.75 -11.64 6.68
C ALA A 53 -22.96 -12.21 5.93
N SER A 54 -22.76 -13.16 5.02
CA SER A 54 -23.81 -13.67 4.16
C SER A 54 -24.75 -14.59 4.94
N SER A 55 -26.06 -14.30 4.97
CA SER A 55 -27.08 -15.05 5.69
C SER A 55 -27.91 -16.00 4.80
N GLY A 56 -27.38 -16.33 3.61
CA GLY A 56 -28.04 -17.20 2.62
C GLY A 56 -27.07 -17.51 1.47
N PRO A 57 -27.56 -17.85 0.28
CA PRO A 57 -26.72 -18.08 -0.88
C PRO A 57 -25.82 -16.86 -1.16
N LEU A 58 -24.55 -17.13 -1.46
CA LEU A 58 -23.59 -16.06 -1.78
C LEU A 58 -24.01 -15.33 -3.05
N ASN A 59 -24.05 -14.00 -2.98
CA ASN A 59 -24.13 -13.18 -4.18
C ASN A 59 -22.72 -13.06 -4.79
N TYR A 60 -22.38 -14.01 -5.68
CA TYR A 60 -21.07 -14.09 -6.30
C TYR A 60 -20.71 -12.82 -7.11
N LEU A 61 -21.69 -12.12 -7.68
CA LEU A 61 -21.44 -10.90 -8.44
C LEU A 61 -20.98 -9.77 -7.51
N ILE A 62 -21.69 -9.51 -6.41
CA ILE A 62 -21.29 -8.51 -5.42
C ILE A 62 -19.98 -8.89 -4.75
N LEU A 63 -19.77 -10.18 -4.45
CA LEU A 63 -18.49 -10.67 -3.95
C LEU A 63 -17.34 -10.34 -4.91
N LEU A 64 -17.51 -10.64 -6.19
CA LEU A 64 -16.49 -10.34 -7.21
C LEU A 64 -16.20 -8.83 -7.28
N HIS A 65 -17.24 -8.00 -7.32
CA HIS A 65 -17.07 -6.54 -7.29
C HIS A 65 -16.35 -6.07 -6.03
N THR A 66 -16.69 -6.62 -4.86
CA THR A 66 -16.03 -6.28 -3.59
C THR A 66 -14.54 -6.64 -3.64
N LEU A 67 -14.20 -7.82 -4.12
CA LEU A 67 -12.80 -8.26 -4.22
C LEU A 67 -12.02 -7.44 -5.26
N VAL A 68 -12.59 -7.17 -6.43
CA VAL A 68 -11.93 -6.37 -7.48
C VAL A 68 -11.65 -4.95 -7.01
N GLY A 69 -12.64 -4.27 -6.43
CA GLY A 69 -12.47 -2.92 -5.94
C GLY A 69 -11.47 -2.83 -4.78
N THR A 70 -11.52 -3.81 -3.86
CA THR A 70 -10.54 -3.93 -2.76
C THR A 70 -9.14 -4.21 -3.30
N ALA A 71 -8.98 -5.05 -4.33
CA ALA A 71 -7.69 -5.33 -4.96
C ALA A 71 -7.06 -4.08 -5.56
N LEU A 72 -7.84 -3.30 -6.32
CA LEU A 72 -7.39 -2.04 -6.92
C LEU A 72 -6.93 -1.06 -5.83
N ALA A 73 -7.74 -0.86 -4.79
CA ALA A 73 -7.42 0.07 -3.71
C ALA A 73 -6.19 -0.39 -2.89
N ALA A 74 -6.07 -1.67 -2.59
CA ALA A 74 -4.93 -2.23 -1.88
C ALA A 74 -3.64 -2.12 -2.70
N ALA A 75 -3.69 -2.44 -3.99
CA ALA A 75 -2.57 -2.28 -4.92
C ALA A 75 -2.12 -0.82 -5.04
N GLY A 76 -3.08 0.10 -5.16
CA GLY A 76 -2.81 1.54 -5.20
C GLY A 76 -2.17 2.05 -3.90
N SER A 77 -2.74 1.67 -2.75
CA SER A 77 -2.23 2.00 -1.43
C SER A 77 -0.81 1.46 -1.20
N ALA A 78 -0.52 0.23 -1.63
CA ALA A 78 0.81 -0.37 -1.56
C ALA A 78 1.83 0.39 -2.43
N THR A 79 1.42 0.80 -3.63
CA THR A 79 2.24 1.61 -4.55
C THR A 79 2.57 2.97 -3.97
N LEU A 80 1.56 3.69 -3.45
CA LEU A 80 1.74 5.00 -2.81
C LEU A 80 2.60 4.91 -1.56
N ASN A 81 2.48 3.84 -0.76
CA ASN A 81 3.36 3.60 0.37
C ASN A 81 4.82 3.44 -0.07
N GLN A 82 5.10 2.67 -1.14
CA GLN A 82 6.47 2.56 -1.67
C GLN A 82 7.00 3.90 -2.21
N PHE A 83 6.12 4.73 -2.80
CA PHE A 83 6.49 6.08 -3.22
C PHE A 83 6.90 6.95 -2.03
N LEU A 84 6.14 6.93 -0.95
CA LEU A 84 6.43 7.72 0.26
C LEU A 84 7.70 7.22 0.98
N GLU A 85 7.90 5.91 1.02
CA GLU A 85 9.02 5.28 1.73
C GLU A 85 10.28 5.09 0.86
N ARG A 86 10.32 5.59 -0.39
CA ARG A 86 11.44 5.35 -1.33
C ARG A 86 12.82 5.75 -0.81
N VAL A 87 12.89 6.78 0.05
CA VAL A 87 14.16 7.25 0.62
C VAL A 87 14.63 6.34 1.77
N PRO A 88 13.85 6.04 2.81
CA PRO A 88 14.24 5.05 3.82
C PRO A 88 14.40 3.64 3.24
N ASP A 89 13.58 3.21 2.28
CA ASP A 89 13.69 1.91 1.60
C ASP A 89 15.08 1.69 0.96
N LYS A 90 15.70 2.74 0.41
CA LYS A 90 17.03 2.68 -0.17
C LYS A 90 18.15 2.35 0.83
N ARG A 91 17.90 2.58 2.12
CA ARG A 91 18.87 2.33 3.21
C ARG A 91 18.76 0.92 3.80
N MET A 92 17.70 0.19 3.47
CA MET A 92 17.40 -1.13 4.02
C MET A 92 17.74 -2.22 2.99
N ARG A 93 18.52 -3.24 3.39
CA ARG A 93 18.93 -4.35 2.49
C ARG A 93 17.74 -5.07 1.86
N ARG A 94 16.66 -5.26 2.63
CA ARG A 94 15.45 -5.93 2.17
C ARG A 94 14.70 -5.18 1.07
N THR A 95 14.83 -3.86 1.00
CA THR A 95 14.00 -2.99 0.15
C THR A 95 14.78 -2.14 -0.85
N GLU A 96 16.11 -2.12 -0.77
CA GLU A 96 16.99 -1.35 -1.68
C GLU A 96 16.79 -1.71 -3.16
N ASN A 97 16.45 -2.97 -3.43
CA ASN A 97 16.23 -3.50 -4.78
C ASN A 97 14.78 -3.30 -5.30
N ARG A 98 13.89 -2.65 -4.55
CA ARG A 98 12.54 -2.31 -5.03
C ARG A 98 12.60 -1.35 -6.23
N PRO A 99 11.57 -1.28 -7.09
CA PRO A 99 11.58 -0.48 -8.31
C PRO A 99 11.99 0.99 -8.12
N LEU A 100 11.49 1.63 -7.05
CA LEU A 100 11.75 3.04 -6.78
C LEU A 100 13.13 3.29 -6.15
N PRO A 101 13.53 2.59 -5.07
CA PRO A 101 14.88 2.73 -4.50
C PRO A 101 15.99 2.39 -5.47
N ALA A 102 15.79 1.37 -6.33
CA ALA A 102 16.76 0.92 -7.34
C ALA A 102 16.79 1.81 -8.60
N GLY A 103 15.89 2.80 -8.71
CA GLY A 103 15.81 3.68 -9.87
C GLY A 103 15.30 3.01 -11.16
N ARG A 104 14.65 1.82 -11.05
CA ARG A 104 14.04 1.11 -12.19
C ARG A 104 12.76 1.76 -12.70
N LEU A 105 12.09 2.52 -11.86
CA LEU A 105 10.87 3.25 -12.19
C LEU A 105 10.93 4.68 -11.67
N GLU A 106 10.45 5.61 -12.50
CA GLU A 106 10.36 7.02 -12.14
C GLU A 106 9.33 7.25 -11.02
N PRO A 107 9.66 8.02 -9.96
CA PRO A 107 8.75 8.27 -8.84
C PRO A 107 7.40 8.88 -9.25
N ALA A 108 7.39 9.80 -10.23
CA ALA A 108 6.16 10.42 -10.71
C ALA A 108 5.20 9.39 -11.31
N ARG A 109 5.71 8.43 -12.08
CA ARG A 109 4.89 7.36 -12.66
C ARG A 109 4.28 6.46 -11.60
N ALA A 110 5.06 6.09 -10.59
CA ALA A 110 4.54 5.32 -9.45
C ALA A 110 3.47 6.09 -8.68
N LEU A 111 3.64 7.41 -8.49
CA LEU A 111 2.64 8.27 -7.84
C LEU A 111 1.32 8.25 -8.63
N TYR A 112 1.36 8.57 -9.93
CA TYR A 112 0.14 8.59 -10.76
C TYR A 112 -0.52 7.21 -10.86
N PHE A 113 0.26 6.16 -11.00
CA PHE A 113 -0.25 4.79 -11.02
C PHE A 113 -0.93 4.41 -9.71
N GLY A 114 -0.31 4.72 -8.56
CA GLY A 114 -0.87 4.46 -7.25
C GLY A 114 -2.14 5.28 -6.97
N LEU A 115 -2.17 6.55 -7.35
CA LEU A 115 -3.37 7.39 -7.26
C LEU A 115 -4.50 6.83 -8.13
N PHE A 116 -4.21 6.52 -9.40
CA PHE A 116 -5.20 5.94 -10.31
C PHE A 116 -5.82 4.67 -9.75
N LEU A 117 -5.03 3.71 -9.29
CA LEU A 117 -5.53 2.47 -8.71
C LEU A 117 -6.35 2.70 -7.43
N SER A 118 -5.88 3.58 -6.54
CA SER A 118 -6.57 3.88 -5.28
C SER A 118 -7.94 4.52 -5.52
N PHE A 119 -8.00 5.55 -6.37
CA PHE A 119 -9.26 6.22 -6.71
C PHE A 119 -10.19 5.31 -7.49
N SER A 120 -9.67 4.55 -8.47
CA SER A 120 -10.48 3.60 -9.24
C SER A 120 -11.10 2.55 -8.33
N GLY A 121 -10.33 1.97 -7.38
CA GLY A 121 -10.86 0.97 -6.44
C GLY A 121 -11.94 1.56 -5.53
N MET A 122 -11.73 2.76 -4.99
CA MET A 122 -12.69 3.44 -4.12
C MET A 122 -13.99 3.77 -4.87
N ILE A 123 -13.90 4.38 -6.05
CA ILE A 123 -15.06 4.73 -6.89
C ILE A 123 -15.79 3.46 -7.32
N TYR A 124 -15.06 2.43 -7.73
CA TYR A 124 -15.61 1.14 -8.13
C TYR A 124 -16.44 0.51 -7.02
N LEU A 125 -15.93 0.49 -5.78
CA LEU A 125 -16.68 0.00 -4.61
C LEU A 125 -17.93 0.85 -4.35
N GLY A 126 -17.84 2.16 -4.42
CA GLY A 126 -18.97 3.06 -4.21
C GLY A 126 -20.10 2.86 -5.20
N LEU A 127 -19.76 2.63 -6.48
CA LEU A 127 -20.74 2.50 -7.56
C LEU A 127 -21.31 1.09 -7.70
N LEU A 128 -20.48 0.05 -7.54
CA LEU A 128 -20.87 -1.33 -7.87
C LEU A 128 -21.10 -2.23 -6.64
N VAL A 129 -20.76 -1.74 -5.44
CA VAL A 129 -21.03 -2.46 -4.19
C VAL A 129 -21.91 -1.60 -3.29
N ASN A 130 -21.31 -0.69 -2.54
CA ASN A 130 -22.03 0.33 -1.74
C ASN A 130 -21.05 1.38 -1.20
N TRP A 131 -21.60 2.52 -0.77
CA TRP A 131 -20.84 3.65 -0.25
C TRP A 131 -20.08 3.32 1.05
N LEU A 132 -20.58 2.39 1.88
CA LEU A 132 -19.95 2.01 3.15
C LEU A 132 -18.62 1.27 2.90
N ALA A 133 -18.60 0.33 1.94
CA ALA A 133 -17.37 -0.35 1.54
C ALA A 133 -16.34 0.65 0.97
N SER A 134 -16.80 1.66 0.20
CA SER A 134 -15.96 2.73 -0.31
C SER A 134 -15.38 3.60 0.81
N LEU A 135 -16.17 4.01 1.80
CA LEU A 135 -15.72 4.80 2.96
C LEU A 135 -14.74 4.04 3.84
N LEU A 136 -14.97 2.75 4.08
CA LEU A 136 -14.02 1.90 4.79
C LEU A 136 -12.69 1.82 4.04
N THR A 137 -12.75 1.68 2.72
CA THR A 137 -11.55 1.69 1.87
C THR A 137 -10.82 3.03 1.92
N LEU A 138 -11.54 4.15 1.87
CA LEU A 138 -10.97 5.48 2.05
C LEU A 138 -10.28 5.61 3.41
N SER A 139 -10.90 5.10 4.49
CA SER A 139 -10.31 5.13 5.82
C SER A 139 -9.02 4.30 5.92
N VAL A 140 -8.96 3.14 5.21
CA VAL A 140 -7.72 2.36 5.08
C VAL A 140 -6.62 3.17 4.39
N ILE A 141 -6.92 3.72 3.21
CA ILE A 141 -5.94 4.48 2.42
C ILE A 141 -5.41 5.66 3.23
N THR A 142 -6.29 6.45 3.82
CA THR A 142 -5.93 7.66 4.57
C THR A 142 -5.15 7.34 5.84
N SER A 143 -5.60 6.41 6.65
CA SER A 143 -4.90 6.02 7.88
C SER A 143 -3.54 5.36 7.59
N TYR A 144 -3.44 4.55 6.55
CA TYR A 144 -2.20 3.89 6.17
C TYR A 144 -1.16 4.88 5.61
N LEU A 145 -1.56 5.76 4.68
CA LEU A 145 -0.61 6.65 4.00
C LEU A 145 -0.27 7.91 4.82
N PHE A 146 -1.25 8.52 5.48
CA PHE A 146 -1.05 9.82 6.13
C PHE A 146 -0.82 9.73 7.64
N LEU A 147 -1.22 8.63 8.29
CA LEU A 147 -0.97 8.43 9.71
C LEU A 147 0.16 7.42 9.94
N TYR A 148 -0.03 6.17 9.53
CA TYR A 148 0.93 5.11 9.81
C TYR A 148 2.30 5.35 9.15
N THR A 149 2.35 5.61 7.85
CA THR A 149 3.60 5.74 7.10
C THR A 149 4.52 6.83 7.66
N PRO A 150 4.07 8.06 7.93
CA PRO A 150 4.95 9.08 8.53
C PRO A 150 5.27 8.83 10.01
N LEU A 151 4.40 8.15 10.75
CA LEU A 151 4.63 7.89 12.17
C LEU A 151 5.70 6.83 12.42
N LYS A 152 5.98 5.94 11.46
CA LYS A 152 7.07 4.94 11.57
C LYS A 152 8.43 5.56 11.92
N GLN A 153 8.70 6.77 11.45
CA GLN A 153 9.96 7.48 11.70
C GLN A 153 9.93 8.35 12.96
N LYS A 154 8.74 8.56 13.56
CA LYS A 154 8.56 9.52 14.65
C LYS A 154 8.32 8.86 16.00
N THR A 155 7.56 7.77 16.04
CA THR A 155 7.11 7.17 17.30
C THR A 155 6.79 5.69 17.17
N SER A 156 6.99 4.94 18.25
CA SER A 156 6.61 3.53 18.37
C SER A 156 5.09 3.29 18.36
N LEU A 157 4.28 4.32 18.61
CA LEU A 157 2.82 4.26 18.48
C LEU A 157 2.36 3.96 17.04
N CYS A 158 3.26 4.07 16.05
CA CYS A 158 2.98 3.67 14.67
C CYS A 158 2.46 2.22 14.57
N THR A 159 2.91 1.31 15.45
CA THR A 159 2.43 -0.08 15.47
C THR A 159 0.93 -0.16 15.76
N MET A 160 0.46 0.57 16.78
CA MET A 160 -0.96 0.62 17.15
C MET A 160 -1.80 1.28 16.04
N ILE A 161 -1.33 2.39 15.49
CA ILE A 161 -2.03 3.11 14.42
C ILE A 161 -2.05 2.27 13.14
N GLY A 162 -0.96 1.55 12.83
CA GLY A 162 -0.87 0.67 11.67
C GLY A 162 -1.75 -0.58 11.77
N ALA A 163 -2.11 -1.00 12.99
CA ALA A 163 -3.03 -2.11 13.18
C ALA A 163 -4.47 -1.77 12.73
N VAL A 164 -4.86 -0.49 12.76
CA VAL A 164 -6.20 -0.04 12.33
C VAL A 164 -6.46 -0.34 10.85
N PRO A 165 -5.69 0.20 9.88
CA PRO A 165 -5.93 -0.09 8.46
C PRO A 165 -5.81 -1.57 8.12
N GLY A 166 -4.96 -2.31 8.80
CA GLY A 166 -4.81 -3.75 8.58
C GLY A 166 -5.98 -4.59 9.13
N ALA A 167 -6.79 -4.06 10.05
CA ALA A 167 -7.94 -4.74 10.61
C ALA A 167 -9.26 -4.45 9.87
N ILE A 168 -9.30 -3.47 8.96
CA ILE A 168 -10.51 -3.06 8.24
C ILE A 168 -10.90 -4.00 7.08
N PRO A 169 -10.00 -4.70 6.35
CA PRO A 169 -10.39 -5.51 5.19
C PRO A 169 -11.56 -6.48 5.40
N PRO A 170 -11.68 -7.24 6.50
CA PRO A 170 -12.87 -8.07 6.73
C PRO A 170 -14.15 -7.24 6.89
N MET A 171 -14.06 -6.00 7.43
CA MET A 171 -15.22 -5.10 7.49
C MET A 171 -15.66 -4.62 6.10
N ILE A 172 -14.72 -4.42 5.15
CA ILE A 172 -15.04 -4.11 3.75
C ILE A 172 -15.85 -5.26 3.14
N GLY A 173 -15.41 -6.49 3.37
CA GLY A 173 -16.15 -7.68 2.95
C GLY A 173 -17.54 -7.74 3.56
N TRP A 174 -17.65 -7.53 4.88
CA TRP A 174 -18.90 -7.49 5.61
C TRP A 174 -19.87 -6.42 5.06
N ALA A 175 -19.36 -5.20 4.87
CA ALA A 175 -20.11 -4.10 4.28
C ALA A 175 -20.58 -4.43 2.85
N GLY A 176 -19.73 -5.11 2.07
CA GLY A 176 -20.09 -5.58 0.73
C GLY A 176 -21.31 -6.51 0.72
N ALA A 177 -21.43 -7.39 1.72
CA ALA A 177 -22.53 -8.34 1.81
C ALA A 177 -23.82 -7.73 2.40
N ARG A 178 -23.71 -6.80 3.36
CA ARG A 178 -24.87 -6.32 4.16
C ARG A 178 -25.16 -4.83 4.06
N ALA A 179 -24.28 -4.03 3.48
CA ALA A 179 -24.33 -2.57 3.44
C ALA A 179 -24.47 -1.89 4.83
N GLN A 180 -24.14 -2.60 5.89
CA GLN A 180 -24.15 -2.13 7.28
C GLN A 180 -23.09 -2.87 8.11
N LEU A 181 -22.72 -2.32 9.27
CA LEU A 181 -21.80 -2.95 10.22
C LEU A 181 -22.55 -3.37 11.47
N GLY A 182 -22.58 -4.66 11.74
CA GLY A 182 -23.08 -5.23 12.99
C GLY A 182 -21.96 -5.43 14.02
N LEU A 183 -22.32 -5.92 15.19
CA LEU A 183 -21.37 -6.25 16.26
C LEU A 183 -20.34 -7.28 15.80
N GLU A 184 -20.75 -8.19 14.95
CA GLU A 184 -19.92 -9.27 14.41
C GLU A 184 -18.81 -8.69 13.51
N ALA A 185 -19.10 -7.65 12.72
CA ALA A 185 -18.08 -6.94 11.92
C ALA A 185 -17.02 -6.30 12.81
N TRP A 186 -17.41 -5.68 13.92
CA TRP A 186 -16.52 -5.11 14.91
C TRP A 186 -15.73 -6.19 15.66
N THR A 187 -16.32 -7.36 15.89
CA THR A 187 -15.59 -8.51 16.44
C THR A 187 -14.48 -8.98 15.52
N LEU A 188 -14.74 -9.09 14.20
CA LEU A 188 -13.71 -9.42 13.21
C LEU A 188 -12.60 -8.37 13.18
N PHE A 189 -12.97 -7.10 13.22
CA PHE A 189 -12.00 -6.01 13.33
C PHE A 189 -11.12 -6.17 14.57
N LEU A 190 -11.70 -6.41 15.74
CA LEU A 190 -10.98 -6.54 17.00
C LEU A 190 -10.01 -7.73 16.98
N ILE A 191 -10.45 -8.89 16.46
CA ILE A 191 -9.60 -10.06 16.30
C ILE A 191 -8.38 -9.72 15.42
N MET A 192 -8.61 -9.12 14.26
CA MET A 192 -7.53 -8.73 13.34
C MET A 192 -6.64 -7.66 13.96
N PHE A 193 -7.20 -6.69 14.64
CA PHE A 193 -6.48 -5.62 15.31
C PHE A 193 -5.51 -6.17 16.37
N LEU A 194 -6.01 -7.03 17.26
CA LEU A 194 -5.21 -7.64 18.33
C LEU A 194 -4.13 -8.58 17.76
N TRP A 195 -4.47 -9.37 16.74
CA TRP A 195 -3.53 -10.29 16.12
C TRP A 195 -2.32 -9.58 15.48
N GLN A 196 -2.51 -8.35 15.01
CA GLN A 196 -1.42 -7.61 14.36
C GLN A 196 -0.30 -7.19 15.31
N PHE A 197 -0.56 -7.02 16.61
CA PHE A 197 0.49 -6.63 17.56
C PHE A 197 1.63 -7.65 17.63
N PRO A 198 1.39 -8.94 17.97
CA PRO A 198 2.45 -9.93 17.96
C PRO A 198 3.10 -10.08 16.58
N HIS A 199 2.32 -9.97 15.50
CA HIS A 199 2.81 -10.03 14.14
C HIS A 199 3.80 -8.89 13.82
N PHE A 200 3.43 -7.64 14.09
CA PHE A 200 4.31 -6.50 13.85
C PHE A 200 5.55 -6.50 14.75
N LEU A 201 5.41 -6.91 16.01
CA LEU A 201 6.56 -7.05 16.90
C LEU A 201 7.54 -8.12 16.40
N ALA A 202 7.04 -9.28 15.93
CA ALA A 202 7.86 -10.32 15.34
C ALA A 202 8.59 -9.85 14.08
N ILE A 203 7.91 -9.11 13.18
CA ILE A 203 8.54 -8.51 12.00
C ILE A 203 9.58 -7.48 12.40
N ALA A 204 9.27 -6.59 13.35
CA ALA A 204 10.19 -5.56 13.80
C ALA A 204 11.46 -6.17 14.44
N TRP A 205 11.31 -7.26 15.20
CA TRP A 205 12.45 -8.01 15.75
C TRP A 205 13.29 -8.67 14.66
N LEU A 206 12.64 -9.33 13.69
CA LEU A 206 13.32 -10.03 12.60
C LEU A 206 14.15 -9.08 11.72
N TYR A 207 13.64 -7.87 11.46
CA TYR A 207 14.26 -6.88 10.58
C TYR A 207 14.80 -5.65 11.33
N ARG A 208 15.15 -5.80 12.61
CA ARG A 208 15.59 -4.69 13.48
C ARG A 208 16.72 -3.87 12.87
N GLU A 209 17.76 -4.54 12.34
CA GLU A 209 18.92 -3.85 11.74
C GLU A 209 18.55 -3.03 10.50
N ASP A 210 17.62 -3.54 9.68
CA ASP A 210 17.12 -2.81 8.50
C ASP A 210 16.30 -1.59 8.92
N TYR A 211 15.45 -1.74 9.93
CA TYR A 211 14.65 -0.61 10.44
C TYR A 211 15.52 0.48 11.07
N GLU A 212 16.61 0.12 11.79
CA GLU A 212 17.59 1.09 12.28
C GLU A 212 18.24 1.87 11.13
N ARG A 213 18.70 1.17 10.07
CA ARG A 213 19.28 1.80 8.88
C ARG A 213 18.27 2.72 8.17
N GLY A 214 17.00 2.32 8.13
CA GLY A 214 15.91 3.09 7.56
C GLY A 214 15.49 4.30 8.41
N GLY A 215 15.98 4.39 9.66
CA GLY A 215 15.63 5.46 10.60
C GLY A 215 14.22 5.31 11.18
N TYR A 216 13.70 4.08 11.27
CA TYR A 216 12.39 3.78 11.86
C TYR A 216 12.47 3.68 13.39
N ARG A 217 11.48 4.23 14.09
CA ARG A 217 11.33 4.18 15.54
C ARG A 217 10.24 3.20 15.97
N MET A 218 10.42 1.93 15.57
CA MET A 218 9.47 0.88 15.93
C MET A 218 9.92 0.16 17.21
N LEU A 219 9.00 -0.33 18.03
CA LEU A 219 9.33 -1.30 19.07
C LEU A 219 9.80 -2.61 18.39
N PRO A 220 10.82 -3.30 18.89
CA PRO A 220 11.59 -3.13 20.13
C PRO A 220 12.93 -2.38 19.97
N LEU A 221 13.07 -1.44 19.01
CA LEU A 221 14.33 -0.76 18.71
C LEU A 221 14.71 0.34 19.71
N GLN A 222 13.94 0.54 20.76
CA GLN A 222 14.12 1.64 21.72
C GLN A 222 14.60 1.21 23.12
N ASP A 223 14.97 -0.06 23.28
CA ASP A 223 15.53 -0.58 24.53
C ASP A 223 17.05 -0.76 24.46
#